data_83d16e310933e409ca5e0ee0d3d59429
#
_entry.id   83d16e310933e409ca5e0ee0d3d59429
#
_cell.length_a   1.000
_cell.length_b   1.000
_cell.length_c   1.000
_cell.angle_alpha   90.00
_cell.angle_beta   90.00
_cell.angle_gamma   90.00
#
_symmetry.space_group_name_H-M   'P 1'
#
loop_
_entity.id
_entity.type
_entity.pdbx_description
1 polymer ?
#
loop_
_entity_poly.entity_id
_entity_poly.type
_entity_poly.pdbx_seq_one_letter_code
_entity_poly.pdbx_strand_id
1 'polypeptide(L)'
;LEGVHKSPKGREWLPFVVRLYFYGGSEQVKMVHSFVYDGDQNKDFIRALGVRFDVPMREALYNRHVAFSCADGGVWSEPVQPLVGRRILTLDKTGNGESSLQQQQMEGKRIPSYEAFDEKNRALLDHWASWDSYRLSQLTADAFSIRKRANDNNPWIGTFSGTRSEGYAFAGDITGGMGLELHDFWQSYPSSIEISDAKTPVAALTAWIWSPDAEPMDLRHYDNVAHDLNASYEDVQEGMSTPYGIAR
;
A
#
# COMPACT_ATOMS: atom_id res chain seq x y z
N LEU A 1 -10.30 -3.17 -20.11
CA LEU A 1 -11.50 -3.01 -19.31
C LEU A 1 -11.91 -1.54 -19.33
N GLU A 2 -13.20 -1.28 -19.57
CA GLU A 2 -13.78 0.06 -19.52
C GLU A 2 -14.88 0.08 -18.50
N GLY A 3 -15.04 1.19 -17.79
CA GLY A 3 -16.04 1.32 -16.75
C GLY A 3 -16.24 2.75 -16.32
N VAL A 4 -17.14 2.92 -15.34
CA VAL A 4 -17.45 4.20 -14.71
C VAL A 4 -17.54 4.00 -13.20
N HIS A 5 -17.07 4.96 -12.43
CA HIS A 5 -17.24 4.91 -10.99
C HIS A 5 -18.70 5.18 -10.63
N LYS A 6 -19.23 4.38 -9.71
CA LYS A 6 -20.63 4.48 -9.28
C LYS A 6 -20.73 4.71 -7.78
N SER A 7 -21.39 5.79 -7.41
CA SER A 7 -21.66 6.07 -6.01
C SER A 7 -22.72 5.14 -5.43
N PRO A 8 -22.78 4.94 -4.10
CA PRO A 8 -23.87 4.18 -3.47
C PRO A 8 -25.29 4.73 -3.78
N LYS A 9 -25.38 6.00 -4.12
CA LYS A 9 -26.66 6.66 -4.52
C LYS A 9 -26.94 6.55 -6.02
N GLY A 10 -26.12 5.83 -6.79
CA GLY A 10 -26.34 5.55 -8.21
C GLY A 10 -25.77 6.59 -9.16
N ARG A 11 -25.13 7.68 -8.69
CA ARG A 11 -24.43 8.62 -9.57
C ARG A 11 -23.25 7.92 -10.23
N GLU A 12 -23.15 8.01 -11.54
CA GLU A 12 -22.04 7.56 -12.35
C GLU A 12 -21.19 8.77 -12.77
N TRP A 13 -19.86 8.65 -12.66
CA TRP A 13 -18.89 9.69 -13.01
C TRP A 13 -17.49 9.11 -13.08
N LEU A 14 -16.50 9.87 -13.52
CA LEU A 14 -15.11 9.45 -13.71
C LEU A 14 -15.01 8.17 -14.54
N PRO A 15 -15.42 8.17 -15.80
CA PRO A 15 -15.21 7.03 -16.68
C PRO A 15 -13.74 6.67 -16.74
N PHE A 16 -13.44 5.37 -16.71
CA PHE A 16 -12.06 4.88 -16.65
C PHE A 16 -11.80 3.75 -17.65
N VAL A 17 -10.53 3.60 -17.99
CA VAL A 17 -10.01 2.49 -18.79
C VAL A 17 -8.86 1.85 -18.05
N VAL A 18 -8.91 0.53 -17.86
CA VAL A 18 -7.81 -0.27 -17.35
C VAL A 18 -7.26 -1.16 -18.46
N ARG A 19 -5.96 -1.03 -18.74
CA ARG A 19 -5.23 -1.87 -19.68
C ARG A 19 -4.28 -2.77 -18.92
N LEU A 20 -4.34 -4.07 -19.17
CA LEU A 20 -3.48 -5.09 -18.59
C LEU A 20 -2.55 -5.63 -19.67
N TYR A 21 -1.25 -5.67 -19.39
CA TYR A 21 -0.22 -6.19 -20.26
C TYR A 21 0.41 -7.41 -19.62
N PHE A 22 0.32 -8.54 -20.30
CA PHE A 22 0.88 -9.82 -19.90
C PHE A 22 2.07 -10.15 -20.78
N TYR A 23 3.17 -10.57 -20.18
CA TYR A 23 4.41 -10.88 -20.89
C TYR A 23 4.68 -12.39 -20.80
N GLY A 24 4.92 -13.03 -21.94
CA GLY A 24 5.25 -14.45 -21.98
C GLY A 24 6.49 -14.78 -21.13
N GLY A 25 6.38 -15.77 -20.25
CA GLY A 25 7.48 -16.18 -19.37
C GLY A 25 7.72 -15.28 -18.15
N SER A 26 6.81 -14.33 -17.86
CA SER A 26 6.87 -13.46 -16.69
C SER A 26 5.62 -13.59 -15.84
N GLU A 27 5.79 -13.54 -14.52
CA GLU A 27 4.68 -13.45 -13.57
C GLU A 27 4.21 -11.99 -13.34
N GLN A 28 4.89 -11.04 -13.99
CA GLN A 28 4.55 -9.62 -13.87
C GLN A 28 3.41 -9.24 -14.82
N VAL A 29 2.50 -8.43 -14.32
CA VAL A 29 1.42 -7.81 -15.09
C VAL A 29 1.56 -6.30 -14.97
N LYS A 30 1.74 -5.60 -16.10
CA LYS A 30 1.67 -4.14 -16.13
C LYS A 30 0.22 -3.72 -16.25
N MET A 31 -0.22 -2.87 -15.34
CA MET A 31 -1.54 -2.24 -15.39
C MET A 31 -1.40 -0.74 -15.66
N VAL A 32 -2.20 -0.24 -16.58
CA VAL A 32 -2.35 1.20 -16.83
C VAL A 32 -3.80 1.55 -16.56
N HIS A 33 -4.02 2.40 -15.58
CA HIS A 33 -5.32 2.97 -15.23
C HIS A 33 -5.39 4.41 -15.74
N SER A 34 -6.42 4.72 -16.50
CA SER A 34 -6.71 6.07 -16.98
C SER A 34 -8.15 6.42 -16.62
N PHE A 35 -8.42 7.64 -16.22
CA PHE A 35 -9.77 8.13 -16.00
C PHE A 35 -9.96 9.52 -16.60
N VAL A 36 -11.19 9.88 -16.87
CA VAL A 36 -11.56 11.22 -17.31
C VAL A 36 -12.35 11.89 -16.20
N TYR A 37 -11.96 13.10 -15.84
CA TYR A 37 -12.75 13.91 -14.90
C TYR A 37 -13.89 14.56 -15.67
N ASP A 38 -15.12 14.14 -15.38
CA ASP A 38 -16.35 14.65 -15.97
C ASP A 38 -17.31 15.25 -14.91
N GLY A 39 -16.73 15.61 -13.75
CA GLY A 39 -17.46 16.26 -12.65
C GLY A 39 -17.54 17.78 -12.79
N ASP A 40 -18.23 18.42 -11.86
CA ASP A 40 -18.24 19.86 -11.66
C ASP A 40 -17.08 20.25 -10.75
N GLN A 41 -16.06 20.92 -11.29
CA GLN A 41 -14.85 21.28 -10.55
C GLN A 41 -15.11 22.13 -9.29
N ASN A 42 -16.24 22.79 -9.21
CA ASN A 42 -16.61 23.61 -8.07
C ASN A 42 -17.35 22.83 -6.96
N LYS A 43 -17.73 21.58 -7.22
CA LYS A 43 -18.53 20.76 -6.31
C LYS A 43 -17.94 19.38 -6.05
N ASP A 44 -17.23 18.82 -7.02
CA ASP A 44 -16.79 17.44 -7.00
C ASP A 44 -15.30 17.35 -6.74
N PHE A 45 -14.92 16.97 -5.53
CA PHE A 45 -13.54 16.80 -5.12
C PHE A 45 -13.26 15.32 -4.91
N ILE A 46 -12.19 14.80 -5.52
CA ILE A 46 -11.79 13.40 -5.35
C ILE A 46 -11.03 13.26 -4.03
N ARG A 47 -11.66 12.65 -3.04
CA ARG A 47 -11.06 12.45 -1.72
C ARG A 47 -9.92 11.44 -1.74
N ALA A 48 -10.09 10.35 -2.48
CA ALA A 48 -9.09 9.33 -2.70
C ALA A 48 -9.43 8.54 -3.96
N LEU A 49 -8.40 8.04 -4.64
CA LEU A 49 -8.56 7.18 -5.82
C LEU A 49 -7.53 6.06 -5.75
N GLY A 50 -7.96 4.82 -5.87
CA GLY A 50 -7.05 3.69 -5.79
C GLY A 50 -7.59 2.42 -6.42
N VAL A 51 -6.70 1.46 -6.59
CA VAL A 51 -7.01 0.11 -7.06
C VAL A 51 -6.66 -0.88 -5.96
N ARG A 52 -7.63 -1.71 -5.59
CA ARG A 52 -7.49 -2.73 -4.54
C ARG A 52 -7.34 -4.10 -5.15
N PHE A 53 -6.43 -4.87 -4.58
CA PHE A 53 -6.19 -6.28 -4.87
C PHE A 53 -6.38 -7.11 -3.61
N ASP A 54 -7.03 -8.24 -3.73
CA ASP A 54 -7.20 -9.20 -2.64
C ASP A 54 -6.07 -10.24 -2.69
N VAL A 55 -5.37 -10.39 -1.56
CA VAL A 55 -4.19 -11.26 -1.43
C VAL A 55 -4.50 -12.37 -0.44
N PRO A 56 -4.61 -13.64 -0.87
CA PRO A 56 -4.84 -14.76 0.04
C PRO A 56 -3.68 -14.93 1.03
N MET A 57 -4.02 -15.02 2.32
CA MET A 57 -3.09 -15.22 3.44
C MET A 57 -3.40 -16.57 4.10
N ARG A 58 -2.61 -17.60 3.79
CA ARG A 58 -2.90 -19.01 4.14
C ARG A 58 -2.27 -19.46 5.44
N GLU A 59 -1.18 -18.81 5.83
CA GLU A 59 -0.34 -19.21 6.95
C GLU A 59 -0.74 -18.51 8.26
N ALA A 60 -0.21 -18.99 9.39
CA ALA A 60 -0.32 -18.33 10.70
C ALA A 60 0.28 -16.92 10.65
N LEU A 61 -0.18 -16.00 11.52
CA LEU A 61 0.20 -14.58 11.49
C LEU A 61 1.71 -14.35 11.55
N TYR A 62 2.43 -15.19 12.27
CA TYR A 62 3.89 -15.11 12.37
C TYR A 62 4.64 -15.63 11.13
N ASN A 63 3.95 -16.26 10.18
CA ASN A 63 4.47 -16.65 8.86
C ASN A 63 4.00 -15.74 7.73
N ARG A 64 3.28 -14.64 8.05
CA ARG A 64 2.85 -13.63 7.09
C ARG A 64 3.78 -12.44 7.15
N HIS A 65 4.11 -11.87 5.99
CA HIS A 65 5.08 -10.79 5.86
C HIS A 65 4.55 -9.66 5.01
N VAL A 66 4.97 -8.46 5.36
CA VAL A 66 4.76 -7.25 4.58
C VAL A 66 6.10 -6.57 4.34
N ALA A 67 6.23 -5.89 3.21
CA ALA A 67 7.41 -5.10 2.90
C ALA A 67 7.04 -3.85 2.11
N PHE A 68 7.85 -2.80 2.26
CA PHE A 68 7.77 -1.56 1.48
C PHE A 68 9.14 -1.11 1.06
N SER A 69 9.25 -0.53 -0.13
CA SER A 69 10.48 0.15 -0.56
C SER A 69 10.70 1.41 0.26
N CYS A 70 11.96 1.66 0.54
CA CYS A 70 12.45 2.89 1.13
C CYS A 70 13.19 3.73 0.07
N ALA A 71 14.07 4.62 0.50
CA ALA A 71 14.97 5.34 -0.40
C ALA A 71 16.16 4.45 -0.80
N ASP A 72 16.74 4.74 -1.96
CA ASP A 72 18.03 4.17 -2.44
C ASP A 72 18.08 2.63 -2.45
N GLY A 73 16.98 1.99 -2.87
CA GLY A 73 16.89 0.52 -2.93
C GLY A 73 16.71 -0.16 -1.57
N GLY A 74 16.53 0.60 -0.50
CA GLY A 74 16.25 0.06 0.83
C GLY A 74 14.86 -0.57 0.91
N VAL A 75 14.71 -1.57 1.78
CA VAL A 75 13.43 -2.24 2.05
C VAL A 75 13.18 -2.28 3.55
N TRP A 76 12.03 -1.77 3.95
CA TRP A 76 11.48 -2.02 5.27
C TRP A 76 10.56 -3.23 5.20
N SER A 77 10.73 -4.18 6.10
CA SER A 77 9.87 -5.38 6.16
C SER A 77 9.58 -5.79 7.59
N GLU A 78 8.43 -6.39 7.81
CA GLU A 78 8.03 -6.90 9.12
C GLU A 78 7.06 -8.08 8.96
N PRO A 79 7.17 -9.11 9.84
CA PRO A 79 6.10 -10.11 9.98
C PRO A 79 4.82 -9.47 10.55
N VAL A 80 3.65 -9.98 10.16
CA VAL A 80 2.35 -9.54 10.71
C VAL A 80 2.27 -9.75 12.22
N GLN A 81 2.91 -10.81 12.71
CA GLN A 81 3.13 -11.03 14.14
C GLN A 81 4.62 -11.26 14.40
N PRO A 82 5.38 -10.21 14.72
CA PRO A 82 6.80 -10.34 15.01
C PRO A 82 7.06 -11.17 16.26
N LEU A 83 7.95 -12.17 16.16
CA LEU A 83 8.40 -12.98 17.29
C LEU A 83 9.47 -12.26 18.11
N VAL A 84 9.18 -11.03 18.54
CA VAL A 84 10.07 -10.17 19.30
C VAL A 84 9.57 -10.06 20.74
N GLY A 85 10.43 -10.43 21.68
CA GLY A 85 10.09 -10.35 23.09
C GLY A 85 11.32 -10.49 23.98
N ARG A 86 11.13 -10.32 25.29
CA ARG A 86 12.19 -10.52 26.27
C ARG A 86 12.63 -11.99 26.40
N ARG A 87 11.85 -12.92 25.87
CA ARG A 87 12.15 -14.35 25.87
C ARG A 87 12.28 -14.82 24.44
N ILE A 88 13.37 -15.51 24.16
CA ILE A 88 13.60 -16.16 22.89
C ILE A 88 12.73 -17.42 22.87
N LEU A 89 11.83 -17.52 21.90
CA LEU A 89 11.11 -18.76 21.63
C LEU A 89 12.08 -19.73 20.95
N THR A 90 12.23 -20.90 21.52
CA THR A 90 12.95 -22.03 20.92
C THR A 90 12.04 -23.26 20.98
N LEU A 91 12.13 -24.11 19.98
CA LEU A 91 11.47 -25.43 20.01
C LEU A 91 12.34 -26.45 20.72
N ASP A 92 13.64 -26.24 20.75
CA ASP A 92 14.57 -27.16 21.39
C ASP A 92 14.78 -26.79 22.86
N LYS A 93 14.58 -27.77 23.74
CA LYS A 93 14.83 -27.65 25.17
C LYS A 93 16.33 -27.71 25.51
N THR A 94 17.19 -28.10 24.58
CA THR A 94 18.61 -28.36 24.81
C THR A 94 19.52 -27.14 24.59
N GLY A 95 19.02 -26.10 23.93
CA GLY A 95 19.78 -24.85 23.71
C GLY A 95 21.01 -24.98 22.80
N ASN A 96 21.16 -26.11 22.14
CA ASN A 96 22.32 -26.37 21.30
C ASN A 96 22.08 -25.98 19.84
N GLY A 97 22.47 -24.75 19.49
CA GLY A 97 22.96 -24.46 18.15
C GLY A 97 21.93 -24.10 17.07
N GLU A 98 20.64 -24.17 17.30
CA GLU A 98 19.67 -23.66 16.33
C GLU A 98 19.43 -22.15 16.50
N SER A 99 19.34 -21.45 15.35
CA SER A 99 18.95 -20.03 15.34
C SER A 99 17.60 -19.85 16.02
N SER A 100 17.45 -18.78 16.80
CA SER A 100 16.17 -18.47 17.45
C SER A 100 15.04 -18.39 16.42
N LEU A 101 13.81 -18.72 16.82
CA LEU A 101 12.65 -18.60 15.92
C LEU A 101 12.47 -17.18 15.37
N GLN A 102 12.86 -16.16 16.14
CA GLN A 102 12.93 -14.79 15.66
C GLN A 102 13.89 -14.64 14.48
N GLN A 103 15.08 -15.21 14.58
CA GLN A 103 16.06 -15.15 13.49
C GLN A 103 15.54 -15.92 12.26
N GLN A 104 14.97 -17.10 12.47
CA GLN A 104 14.35 -17.89 11.38
C GLN A 104 13.23 -17.11 10.70
N GLN A 105 12.37 -16.41 11.49
CA GLN A 105 11.34 -15.55 10.95
C GLN A 105 11.91 -14.40 10.11
N MET A 106 12.96 -13.75 10.59
CA MET A 106 13.63 -12.66 9.84
C MET A 106 14.30 -13.16 8.55
N GLU A 107 14.74 -14.41 8.54
CA GLU A 107 15.29 -15.07 7.34
C GLU A 107 14.21 -15.59 6.38
N GLY A 108 12.94 -15.36 6.66
CA GLY A 108 11.81 -15.84 5.85
C GLY A 108 11.59 -17.35 5.91
N LYS A 109 12.16 -18.02 6.91
CA LYS A 109 11.95 -19.45 7.12
C LYS A 109 10.58 -19.72 7.73
N ARG A 110 10.02 -20.89 7.41
CA ARG A 110 8.76 -21.35 8.00
C ARG A 110 8.91 -21.55 9.51
N ILE A 111 8.13 -20.82 10.27
CA ILE A 111 7.95 -21.07 11.71
C ILE A 111 6.94 -22.21 11.88
N PRO A 112 7.18 -23.17 12.77
CA PRO A 112 6.29 -24.29 13.01
C PRO A 112 4.86 -23.91 13.35
N SER A 113 3.92 -24.84 13.18
CA SER A 113 2.52 -24.63 13.54
C SER A 113 2.34 -24.36 15.03
N TYR A 114 1.25 -23.68 15.39
CA TYR A 114 0.93 -23.32 16.77
C TYR A 114 0.94 -24.51 17.72
N GLU A 115 0.50 -25.68 17.25
CA GLU A 115 0.44 -26.93 18.03
C GLU A 115 1.81 -27.50 18.38
N ALA A 116 2.85 -27.14 17.62
CA ALA A 116 4.22 -27.58 17.90
C ALA A 116 4.85 -26.86 19.11
N PHE A 117 4.25 -25.77 19.56
CA PHE A 117 4.71 -25.03 20.72
C PHE A 117 4.16 -25.62 22.01
N ASP A 118 4.94 -25.56 23.10
CA ASP A 118 4.46 -25.88 24.43
C ASP A 118 3.43 -24.82 24.92
N GLU A 119 2.70 -25.14 25.98
CA GLU A 119 1.64 -24.28 26.53
C GLU A 119 2.13 -22.88 26.89
N LYS A 120 3.34 -22.78 27.43
CA LYS A 120 3.94 -21.49 27.82
C LYS A 120 4.27 -20.63 26.61
N ASN A 121 4.80 -21.21 25.55
CA ASN A 121 5.12 -20.50 24.31
C ASN A 121 3.85 -20.14 23.55
N ARG A 122 2.82 -20.99 23.55
CA ARG A 122 1.51 -20.64 23.00
C ARG A 122 0.88 -19.44 23.71
N ALA A 123 0.91 -19.41 25.04
CA ALA A 123 0.44 -18.26 25.80
C ALA A 123 1.21 -16.97 25.48
N LEU A 124 2.50 -17.05 25.16
CA LEU A 124 3.26 -15.88 24.68
C LEU A 124 2.80 -15.44 23.30
N LEU A 125 2.61 -16.36 22.36
CA LEU A 125 2.12 -16.05 21.01
C LEU A 125 0.74 -15.39 21.06
N ASP A 126 -0.15 -15.85 21.91
CA ASP A 126 -1.51 -15.31 22.07
C ASP A 126 -1.52 -13.85 22.59
N HIS A 127 -0.48 -13.45 23.33
CA HIS A 127 -0.38 -12.11 23.92
C HIS A 127 0.50 -11.15 23.13
N TRP A 128 1.28 -11.64 22.15
CA TRP A 128 2.14 -10.77 21.38
C TRP A 128 1.37 -9.95 20.36
N ALA A 129 1.82 -8.70 20.20
CA ALA A 129 1.21 -7.79 19.26
C ALA A 129 1.26 -8.34 17.82
N SER A 130 0.16 -8.17 17.11
CA SER A 130 0.04 -8.39 15.68
C SER A 130 -0.55 -7.15 15.02
N TRP A 131 -0.17 -6.94 13.78
CA TRP A 131 -0.50 -5.72 13.05
C TRP A 131 -1.43 -6.04 11.88
N ASP A 132 -2.49 -5.26 11.74
CA ASP A 132 -3.51 -5.50 10.73
C ASP A 132 -3.36 -4.65 9.48
N SER A 133 -2.91 -3.42 9.68
CA SER A 133 -2.81 -2.48 8.57
C SER A 133 -1.46 -1.77 8.55
N TYR A 134 -0.98 -1.51 7.34
CA TYR A 134 0.28 -0.83 7.06
C TYR A 134 0.07 0.14 5.92
N ARG A 135 0.74 1.28 5.95
CA ARG A 135 0.66 2.26 4.87
C ARG A 135 1.99 2.96 4.64
N LEU A 136 2.48 2.89 3.40
CA LEU A 136 3.50 3.75 2.86
C LEU A 136 2.82 4.97 2.25
N SER A 137 3.18 6.18 2.66
CA SER A 137 2.62 7.42 2.12
C SER A 137 3.72 8.38 1.73
N GLN A 138 3.68 8.86 0.49
CA GLN A 138 4.49 9.95 -0.06
C GLN A 138 3.55 11.12 -0.31
N LEU A 139 3.48 12.07 0.62
CA LEU A 139 2.53 13.19 0.54
C LEU A 139 3.15 14.46 -0.01
N THR A 140 4.47 14.50 -0.04
CA THR A 140 5.28 15.59 -0.61
C THR A 140 6.43 15.02 -1.42
N ALA A 141 7.09 15.83 -2.23
CA ALA A 141 8.21 15.40 -3.05
C ALA A 141 9.41 14.84 -2.26
N ASP A 142 9.55 15.23 -1.00
CA ASP A 142 10.76 15.00 -0.21
C ASP A 142 10.51 14.28 1.12
N ALA A 143 9.32 13.72 1.35
CA ALA A 143 9.03 13.00 2.58
C ALA A 143 8.04 11.86 2.38
N PHE A 144 8.47 10.65 2.75
CA PHE A 144 7.58 9.51 2.93
C PHE A 144 7.57 9.01 4.37
N SER A 145 6.50 8.31 4.72
CA SER A 145 6.37 7.62 6.00
C SER A 145 5.77 6.22 5.82
N ILE A 146 6.24 5.28 6.63
CA ILE A 146 5.61 3.96 6.79
C ILE A 146 5.00 3.92 8.18
N ARG A 147 3.72 3.57 8.23
CA ARG A 147 2.93 3.51 9.46
C ARG A 147 2.20 2.18 9.54
N LYS A 148 1.89 1.73 10.76
CA LYS A 148 1.12 0.52 11.01
C LYS A 148 0.11 0.72 12.13
N ARG A 149 -0.90 -0.14 12.21
CA ARG A 149 -1.87 -0.19 13.31
C ARG A 149 -2.36 -1.62 13.55
N ALA A 150 -2.77 -1.91 14.78
CA ALA A 150 -3.18 -3.26 15.17
C ALA A 150 -4.62 -3.61 14.74
N ASN A 151 -5.48 -2.61 14.55
CA ASN A 151 -6.85 -2.70 14.00
C ASN A 151 -7.35 -1.31 13.62
N ASP A 152 -8.52 -1.23 13.01
CA ASP A 152 -9.10 0.03 12.52
C ASP A 152 -9.40 1.08 13.59
N ASN A 153 -9.60 0.66 14.84
CA ASN A 153 -9.88 1.56 15.96
C ASN A 153 -8.61 2.10 16.64
N ASN A 154 -7.44 1.55 16.32
CA ASN A 154 -6.18 2.00 16.88
C ASN A 154 -5.57 3.13 16.05
N PRO A 155 -4.84 4.06 16.70
CA PRO A 155 -4.09 5.06 15.99
C PRO A 155 -2.96 4.44 15.15
N TRP A 156 -2.56 5.15 14.09
CA TRP A 156 -1.39 4.81 13.32
C TRP A 156 -0.10 5.07 14.12
N ILE A 157 0.81 4.13 14.08
CA ILE A 157 2.14 4.21 14.68
C ILE A 157 3.16 4.34 13.56
N GLY A 158 4.02 5.36 13.62
CA GLY A 158 5.14 5.51 12.68
C GLY A 158 6.21 4.45 12.93
N THR A 159 6.68 3.83 11.86
CA THR A 159 7.72 2.79 11.92
C THR A 159 9.00 3.23 11.22
N PHE A 160 8.88 3.89 10.09
CA PHE A 160 10.00 4.36 9.29
C PHE A 160 9.62 5.62 8.52
N SER A 161 10.61 6.40 8.13
CA SER A 161 10.44 7.57 7.26
C SER A 161 11.71 7.86 6.49
N GLY A 162 11.57 8.59 5.39
CA GLY A 162 12.69 9.01 4.57
C GLY A 162 12.25 10.07 3.57
N THR A 163 13.08 10.33 2.57
CA THR A 163 12.82 11.39 1.59
C THR A 163 11.94 10.90 0.44
N ARG A 164 12.37 9.91 -0.33
CA ARG A 164 11.73 9.44 -1.57
C ARG A 164 11.67 7.94 -1.58
N SER A 165 10.49 7.37 -1.58
CA SER A 165 10.29 5.93 -1.75
C SER A 165 10.13 5.58 -3.23
N GLU A 166 10.58 4.39 -3.62
CA GLU A 166 10.40 3.85 -4.96
C GLU A 166 8.98 3.35 -5.24
N GLY A 167 8.12 3.23 -4.19
CA GLY A 167 6.71 2.91 -4.37
C GLY A 167 6.40 1.44 -4.60
N TYR A 168 7.18 0.54 -3.99
CA TYR A 168 6.90 -0.89 -3.97
C TYR A 168 6.33 -1.33 -2.63
N ALA A 169 5.41 -2.29 -2.66
CA ALA A 169 4.93 -3.02 -1.49
C ALA A 169 4.75 -4.51 -1.81
N PHE A 170 4.88 -5.33 -0.78
CA PHE A 170 4.59 -6.77 -0.81
C PHE A 170 3.69 -7.14 0.36
N ALA A 171 2.69 -7.96 0.10
CA ALA A 171 1.89 -8.65 1.10
C ALA A 171 1.83 -10.13 0.77
N GLY A 172 2.05 -10.99 1.76
CA GLY A 172 2.01 -12.43 1.52
C GLY A 172 2.41 -13.25 2.75
N ASP A 173 2.57 -14.52 2.53
CA ASP A 173 3.10 -15.47 3.50
C ASP A 173 4.22 -16.30 2.86
N ILE A 174 4.77 -17.24 3.62
CA ILE A 174 5.88 -18.10 3.14
C ILE A 174 5.50 -19.03 1.98
N THR A 175 4.24 -19.11 1.57
CA THR A 175 3.78 -19.89 0.40
C THR A 175 3.67 -19.02 -0.86
N GLY A 176 3.74 -17.71 -0.72
CA GLY A 176 3.64 -16.74 -1.79
C GLY A 176 2.88 -15.48 -1.39
N GLY A 177 2.71 -14.58 -2.33
CA GLY A 177 2.06 -13.30 -2.08
C GLY A 177 1.98 -12.47 -3.35
N MET A 178 1.70 -11.18 -3.17
CA MET A 178 1.62 -10.21 -4.24
C MET A 178 2.56 -9.04 -3.97
N GLY A 179 3.40 -8.72 -4.95
CA GLY A 179 4.12 -7.45 -5.04
C GLY A 179 3.35 -6.46 -5.90
N LEU A 180 3.40 -5.20 -5.53
CA LEU A 180 2.80 -4.10 -6.26
C LEU A 180 3.77 -2.94 -6.30
N GLU A 181 3.92 -2.33 -7.48
CA GLU A 181 4.72 -1.12 -7.68
C GLU A 181 3.86 -0.04 -8.36
N LEU A 182 3.90 1.17 -7.82
CA LEU A 182 3.40 2.36 -8.47
C LEU A 182 4.56 3.08 -9.16
N HIS A 183 4.52 3.10 -10.49
CA HIS A 183 5.51 3.83 -11.28
C HIS A 183 5.51 5.32 -10.95
N ASP A 184 6.70 5.93 -10.89
CA ASP A 184 6.89 7.34 -10.52
C ASP A 184 6.22 7.73 -9.18
N PHE A 185 6.29 6.84 -8.17
CA PHE A 185 5.58 6.97 -6.91
C PHE A 185 5.84 8.31 -6.19
N TRP A 186 7.11 8.64 -5.96
CA TRP A 186 7.45 9.89 -5.27
C TRP A 186 7.24 11.12 -6.15
N GLN A 187 7.38 11.00 -7.49
CA GLN A 187 7.12 12.06 -8.45
C GLN A 187 5.62 12.39 -8.55
N SER A 188 4.80 11.34 -8.35
CA SER A 188 3.34 11.42 -8.46
C SER A 188 2.65 11.64 -7.10
N TYR A 189 3.36 12.27 -6.14
CA TYR A 189 2.70 12.60 -4.88
C TYR A 189 1.43 13.45 -5.10
N PRO A 190 0.43 13.36 -4.19
CA PRO A 190 0.33 12.54 -3.00
C PRO A 190 -0.14 11.11 -3.32
N SER A 191 0.72 10.13 -3.14
CA SER A 191 0.44 8.72 -3.40
C SER A 191 0.64 7.87 -2.15
N SER A 192 -0.01 6.73 -2.08
CA SER A 192 0.19 5.77 -0.98
C SER A 192 0.01 4.34 -1.46
N ILE A 193 0.61 3.40 -0.73
CA ILE A 193 0.30 1.98 -0.86
C ILE A 193 -0.11 1.47 0.52
N GLU A 194 -1.25 0.82 0.59
CA GLU A 194 -1.82 0.32 1.85
C GLU A 194 -2.00 -1.18 1.81
N ILE A 195 -1.63 -1.84 2.89
CA ILE A 195 -1.97 -3.22 3.18
C ILE A 195 -2.93 -3.18 4.36
N SER A 196 -4.13 -3.73 4.21
CA SER A 196 -5.11 -3.86 5.29
C SER A 196 -5.59 -5.30 5.42
N ASP A 197 -6.27 -5.61 6.50
CA ASP A 197 -6.80 -6.95 6.78
C ASP A 197 -5.70 -8.04 6.81
N ALA A 198 -4.44 -7.69 7.13
CA ALA A 198 -3.31 -8.63 7.10
C ALA A 198 -3.47 -9.80 8.09
N LYS A 199 -4.32 -9.64 9.11
CA LYS A 199 -4.65 -10.70 10.07
C LYS A 199 -5.75 -11.64 9.60
N THR A 200 -6.47 -11.29 8.55
CA THR A 200 -7.57 -12.10 8.02
C THR A 200 -7.07 -13.10 6.95
N PRO A 201 -7.88 -14.07 6.52
CA PRO A 201 -7.50 -14.99 5.45
C PRO A 201 -7.25 -14.34 4.08
N VAL A 202 -7.73 -13.11 3.89
CA VAL A 202 -7.53 -12.33 2.67
C VAL A 202 -7.15 -10.91 3.05
N ALA A 203 -5.90 -10.54 2.83
CA ALA A 203 -5.45 -9.15 2.96
C ALA A 203 -5.84 -8.33 1.73
N ALA A 204 -5.94 -7.03 1.89
CA ALA A 204 -6.09 -6.10 0.77
C ALA A 204 -4.79 -5.32 0.56
N LEU A 205 -4.29 -5.32 -0.66
CA LEU A 205 -3.19 -4.48 -1.11
C LEU A 205 -3.76 -3.40 -2.03
N THR A 206 -3.70 -2.13 -1.60
CA THR A 206 -4.33 -1.01 -2.32
C THR A 206 -3.27 -0.02 -2.79
N ALA A 207 -3.22 0.19 -4.09
CA ALA A 207 -2.47 1.27 -4.73
C ALA A 207 -3.34 2.54 -4.73
N TRP A 208 -3.02 3.51 -3.90
CA TRP A 208 -3.68 4.82 -3.88
C TRP A 208 -2.98 5.76 -4.84
N ILE A 209 -3.56 5.97 -6.01
CA ILE A 209 -3.12 6.94 -7.02
C ILE A 209 -3.28 8.36 -6.46
N TRP A 210 -4.32 8.59 -5.67
CA TRP A 210 -4.48 9.76 -4.81
C TRP A 210 -4.68 9.31 -3.38
N SER A 211 -3.76 9.70 -2.50
CA SER A 211 -3.72 9.23 -1.12
C SER A 211 -4.93 9.70 -0.30
N PRO A 212 -5.57 8.83 0.50
CA PRO A 212 -6.60 9.23 1.45
C PRO A 212 -6.09 10.12 2.60
N ASP A 213 -4.77 10.20 2.79
CA ASP A 213 -4.13 11.05 3.80
C ASP A 213 -3.91 12.49 3.29
N ALA A 214 -4.08 12.73 1.99
CA ALA A 214 -3.94 14.05 1.39
C ALA A 214 -5.25 14.84 1.44
N GLU A 215 -5.15 16.15 1.18
CA GLU A 215 -6.33 16.97 0.88
C GLU A 215 -7.03 16.42 -0.36
N PRO A 216 -8.36 16.62 -0.49
CA PRO A 216 -9.08 16.22 -1.69
C PRO A 216 -8.47 16.85 -2.95
N MET A 217 -8.41 16.08 -4.04
CA MET A 217 -7.93 16.57 -5.32
C MET A 217 -8.82 17.72 -5.80
N ASP A 218 -8.22 18.89 -5.92
CA ASP A 218 -8.88 20.13 -6.35
C ASP A 218 -8.56 20.38 -7.83
N LEU A 219 -9.58 20.32 -8.68
CA LEU A 219 -9.44 20.48 -10.12
C LEU A 219 -9.92 21.85 -10.61
N ARG A 220 -10.19 22.81 -9.71
CA ARG A 220 -10.61 24.17 -10.09
C ARG A 220 -9.55 24.92 -10.87
N HIS A 221 -8.28 24.52 -10.74
CA HIS A 221 -7.17 25.06 -11.54
C HIS A 221 -7.24 24.60 -13.01
N TYR A 222 -7.84 23.45 -13.29
CA TYR A 222 -7.92 22.86 -14.62
C TYR A 222 -9.28 23.16 -15.24
N ASP A 223 -9.48 24.39 -15.73
CA ASP A 223 -10.68 24.78 -16.45
C ASP A 223 -10.36 25.05 -17.93
N ASN A 224 -11.38 25.38 -18.69
CA ASN A 224 -11.24 25.70 -20.12
C ASN A 224 -11.22 27.22 -20.38
N VAL A 225 -11.07 28.02 -19.35
CA VAL A 225 -10.94 29.48 -19.41
C VAL A 225 -9.48 29.84 -19.20
N ALA A 226 -8.89 30.59 -20.14
CA ALA A 226 -7.53 31.07 -20.00
C ALA A 226 -7.39 31.97 -18.75
N HIS A 227 -6.34 31.76 -17.99
CA HIS A 227 -6.00 32.59 -16.85
C HIS A 227 -5.29 33.87 -17.33
N ASP A 228 -5.15 34.84 -16.44
CA ASP A 228 -4.46 36.09 -16.76
C ASP A 228 -2.94 35.94 -16.79
N LEU A 229 -2.22 37.01 -17.10
CA LEU A 229 -0.77 37.03 -17.19
C LEU A 229 -0.02 36.73 -15.88
N ASN A 230 -0.69 36.66 -14.74
CA ASN A 230 -0.11 36.27 -13.47
C ASN A 230 -0.12 34.74 -13.27
N ALA A 231 -0.82 34.01 -14.13
CA ALA A 231 -0.80 32.56 -14.17
C ALA A 231 0.35 32.04 -15.06
N SER A 232 0.46 30.73 -15.19
CA SER A 232 1.41 30.14 -16.11
C SER A 232 1.06 30.57 -17.54
N TYR A 233 2.07 30.86 -18.38
CA TYR A 233 1.85 31.35 -19.74
C TYR A 233 1.04 30.39 -20.62
N GLU A 234 0.98 29.15 -20.26
CA GLU A 234 0.18 28.10 -20.92
C GLU A 234 -1.32 28.35 -20.83
N ASP A 235 -1.76 29.07 -19.81
CA ASP A 235 -3.16 29.37 -19.56
C ASP A 235 -3.62 30.68 -20.22
N VAL A 236 -2.70 31.42 -20.86
CA VAL A 236 -3.00 32.76 -21.42
C VAL A 236 -3.66 32.69 -22.80
N GLN A 237 -3.52 31.58 -23.51
CA GLN A 237 -4.06 31.41 -24.86
C GLN A 237 -5.30 30.51 -24.83
N GLU A 238 -6.36 30.96 -25.47
CA GLU A 238 -7.56 30.16 -25.66
C GLU A 238 -7.22 28.82 -26.34
N GLY A 239 -7.65 27.72 -25.76
CA GLY A 239 -7.37 26.36 -26.20
C GLY A 239 -6.05 25.77 -25.69
N MET A 240 -5.26 26.51 -24.91
CA MET A 240 -4.03 26.04 -24.26
C MET A 240 -4.22 25.74 -22.77
N SER A 241 -5.41 25.90 -22.25
CA SER A 241 -5.75 25.44 -20.90
C SER A 241 -5.50 23.94 -20.73
N THR A 242 -5.14 23.53 -19.55
CA THR A 242 -4.89 22.12 -19.26
C THR A 242 -6.10 21.26 -19.61
N PRO A 243 -5.96 20.31 -20.53
CA PRO A 243 -7.10 19.54 -21.00
C PRO A 243 -7.71 18.68 -19.87
N TYR A 244 -8.99 18.44 -19.93
CA TYR A 244 -9.63 17.45 -19.10
C TYR A 244 -8.97 16.08 -19.30
N GLY A 245 -8.50 15.51 -18.24
CA GLY A 245 -7.93 14.17 -18.22
C GLY A 245 -6.52 14.15 -17.65
N ILE A 246 -6.31 13.29 -16.69
CA ILE A 246 -5.01 13.00 -16.10
C ILE A 246 -4.74 11.52 -16.34
N ALA A 247 -3.61 11.20 -16.99
CA ALA A 247 -3.09 9.85 -17.08
C ALA A 247 -1.97 9.65 -16.06
N ARG A 248 -2.04 8.59 -15.28
CA ARG A 248 -1.01 8.19 -14.33
C ARG A 248 -0.69 6.70 -14.47
#